data_d811d2c296a0af43c93b28de1c6aa97b
#
_entry.id   d811d2c296a0af43c93b28de1c6aa97b
#
_cell.length_a   1.000
_cell.length_b   1.000
_cell.length_c   1.000
_cell.angle_alpha   90.00
_cell.angle_beta   90.00
_cell.angle_gamma   90.00
#
_symmetry.space_group_name_H-M   'P 1'
#
loop_
_entity.id
_entity.type
_entity.pdbx_description
1 polymer ?
#
loop_
_entity_poly.entity_id
_entity_poly.type
_entity_poly.pdbx_seq_one_letter_code
_entity_poly.pdbx_strand_id
1 'polypeptide(L)'
;MENWSITVPCFGGELDLEEVMNAKPDSETQKVQTKTEPKKTEQKQESAKKSEGPKLAEDQCAYFNEHIELKVAVIKSVECNPQGDKLYIETMDDGSGTDRIIQSGLRPYLSEKDLIGQHVIIASNLAPRKMKGVESRGMLLAADYTENGKEKVELLTAPWAPAGTPVVLEGADESFQKPAKIDIEKFCKVEMRIKDFTAQIAGKKLTAASKPITTTKSNDCEIC
;
A
#
# COMPACT_ATOMS: atom_id res chain seq x y z
N MET A 1 43.59 20.37 -9.69
CA MET A 1 42.52 21.20 -9.11
C MET A 1 41.74 21.78 -10.27
N GLU A 2 40.73 21.13 -10.72
CA GLU A 2 39.89 21.61 -11.81
C GLU A 2 38.49 21.90 -11.27
N ASN A 3 38.14 23.18 -11.32
CA ASN A 3 36.87 23.75 -10.92
C ASN A 3 35.83 23.47 -12.01
N TRP A 4 34.81 22.70 -11.71
CA TRP A 4 33.62 22.57 -12.55
C TRP A 4 32.52 23.51 -12.03
N SER A 5 32.32 24.61 -12.73
CA SER A 5 31.19 25.52 -12.50
C SER A 5 30.04 25.12 -13.45
N ILE A 6 28.90 24.72 -12.86
CA ILE A 6 27.66 24.48 -13.61
C ILE A 6 26.88 25.80 -13.64
N THR A 7 26.75 26.38 -14.83
CA THR A 7 25.93 27.56 -15.06
C THR A 7 24.49 27.12 -15.32
N VAL A 8 23.57 27.55 -14.49
CA VAL A 8 22.12 27.38 -14.70
C VAL A 8 21.59 28.63 -15.40
N PRO A 9 20.88 28.55 -16.52
CA PRO A 9 20.30 29.73 -17.17
C PRO A 9 19.07 30.21 -16.39
N CYS A 10 19.16 31.44 -15.88
CA CYS A 10 18.03 32.17 -15.34
C CYS A 10 17.18 32.71 -16.50
N PHE A 11 15.93 32.32 -16.58
CA PHE A 11 14.92 33.02 -17.35
C PHE A 11 14.40 34.21 -16.52
N GLY A 12 14.82 35.40 -16.88
CA GLY A 12 14.26 36.64 -16.40
C GLY A 12 12.92 36.92 -17.09
N GLY A 13 11.90 37.14 -16.31
CA GLY A 13 10.63 37.72 -16.69
C GLY A 13 10.23 38.66 -15.57
N GLU A 14 10.40 39.97 -15.77
CA GLU A 14 9.82 41.03 -14.92
C GLU A 14 8.29 40.96 -15.06
N LEU A 15 7.58 40.76 -13.95
CA LEU A 15 6.17 41.00 -13.83
C LEU A 15 5.93 42.33 -13.17
N ASP A 16 5.36 43.22 -13.96
CA ASP A 16 4.97 44.59 -13.58
C ASP A 16 3.77 44.52 -12.59
N LEU A 17 3.95 45.08 -11.40
CA LEU A 17 3.01 45.01 -10.28
C LEU A 17 2.06 46.22 -10.19
N GLU A 18 1.75 46.93 -11.28
CA GLU A 18 0.96 48.18 -11.23
C GLU A 18 -0.41 48.16 -11.89
N GLU A 19 -1.02 47.04 -12.22
CA GLU A 19 -2.34 47.05 -12.93
C GLU A 19 -3.48 46.25 -12.28
N VAL A 20 -3.57 46.17 -10.95
CA VAL A 20 -4.76 45.61 -10.27
C VAL A 20 -5.18 46.51 -9.07
N MET A 21 -5.32 47.78 -9.31
CA MET A 21 -6.04 48.67 -8.37
C MET A 21 -6.84 49.70 -9.16
N ASN A 22 -8.03 49.30 -9.66
CA ASN A 22 -9.19 50.20 -9.83
C ASN A 22 -10.32 49.49 -10.63
N ALA A 23 -11.33 49.03 -9.92
CA ALA A 23 -12.69 49.03 -10.36
C ALA A 23 -13.63 48.80 -9.17
N LYS A 24 -14.27 49.84 -8.73
CA LYS A 24 -15.41 49.84 -7.80
C LYS A 24 -16.73 49.95 -8.62
N PRO A 25 -17.91 49.81 -7.95
CA PRO A 25 -19.02 48.97 -8.39
C PRO A 25 -20.23 49.80 -8.84
N ASP A 26 -21.20 49.15 -9.48
CA ASP A 26 -22.60 49.59 -9.51
C ASP A 26 -23.52 48.38 -9.77
N SER A 27 -24.36 48.06 -8.80
CA SER A 27 -25.80 48.25 -8.59
C SER A 27 -26.69 47.77 -9.76
N GLU A 28 -27.60 46.87 -9.59
CA GLU A 28 -28.96 46.91 -9.06
C GLU A 28 -29.74 45.59 -9.28
N THR A 29 -30.31 45.13 -8.22
CA THR A 29 -31.65 44.61 -7.98
C THR A 29 -32.37 43.76 -9.03
N GLN A 30 -32.72 42.50 -8.68
CA GLN A 30 -34.13 42.06 -8.63
C GLN A 30 -34.31 40.75 -7.83
N LYS A 31 -35.27 40.84 -6.89
CA LYS A 31 -35.80 39.75 -6.06
C LYS A 31 -36.64 38.77 -6.89
N VAL A 32 -36.43 37.46 -6.71
CA VAL A 32 -37.53 36.49 -6.73
C VAL A 32 -37.29 35.48 -5.61
N GLN A 33 -38.23 35.40 -4.68
CA GLN A 33 -38.35 34.40 -3.62
C GLN A 33 -38.92 33.11 -4.21
N THR A 34 -38.29 31.96 -3.92
CA THR A 34 -39.02 30.71 -3.74
C THR A 34 -38.34 29.86 -2.68
N LYS A 35 -39.13 29.53 -1.66
CA LYS A 35 -38.87 28.60 -0.57
C LYS A 35 -38.62 27.21 -1.13
N THR A 36 -37.59 26.53 -0.65
CA THR A 36 -37.62 25.06 -0.42
C THR A 36 -36.61 24.67 0.65
N GLU A 37 -37.03 23.78 1.51
CA GLU A 37 -36.45 23.30 2.77
C GLU A 37 -35.08 22.63 2.64
N PRO A 38 -34.30 22.53 3.74
CA PRO A 38 -33.00 21.88 3.72
C PRO A 38 -33.18 20.36 3.79
N LYS A 39 -32.78 19.67 2.72
CA LYS A 39 -32.64 18.23 2.70
C LYS A 39 -31.35 17.82 3.40
N LYS A 40 -31.52 17.25 4.57
CA LYS A 40 -30.54 16.59 5.39
C LYS A 40 -29.77 15.52 4.57
N THR A 41 -28.53 15.77 4.24
CA THR A 41 -27.67 14.76 3.61
C THR A 41 -27.11 13.90 4.73
N GLU A 42 -27.70 12.73 4.91
CA GLU A 42 -27.12 11.65 5.71
C GLU A 42 -25.84 11.18 5.06
N GLN A 43 -24.73 11.42 5.73
CA GLN A 43 -23.46 10.74 5.45
C GLN A 43 -23.64 9.28 5.84
N LYS A 44 -23.87 8.45 4.82
CA LYS A 44 -23.85 7.00 4.94
C LYS A 44 -22.38 6.58 5.16
N GLN A 45 -22.02 6.34 6.39
CA GLN A 45 -20.84 5.58 6.74
C GLN A 45 -21.03 4.18 6.16
N GLU A 46 -20.33 3.89 5.10
CA GLU A 46 -20.23 2.55 4.56
C GLU A 46 -19.28 1.75 5.46
N SER A 47 -19.86 1.18 6.52
CA SER A 47 -19.20 0.15 7.30
C SER A 47 -18.97 -1.04 6.37
N ALA A 48 -17.69 -1.29 6.04
CA ALA A 48 -17.28 -2.47 5.33
C ALA A 48 -17.82 -3.70 6.05
N LYS A 49 -18.76 -4.40 5.42
CA LYS A 49 -19.26 -5.70 5.85
C LYS A 49 -18.08 -6.67 5.76
N LYS A 50 -17.51 -7.03 6.90
CA LYS A 50 -16.54 -8.11 7.05
C LYS A 50 -17.22 -9.38 6.51
N SER A 51 -16.83 -9.82 5.32
CA SER A 51 -17.30 -11.11 4.77
C SER A 51 -16.73 -12.20 5.65
N GLU A 52 -17.59 -13.02 6.26
CA GLU A 52 -17.19 -14.18 7.04
C GLU A 52 -16.35 -15.13 6.17
N GLY A 53 -15.04 -15.19 6.45
CA GLY A 53 -14.10 -16.13 5.85
C GLY A 53 -14.20 -17.53 6.49
N PRO A 54 -13.41 -18.50 6.02
CA PRO A 54 -13.38 -19.85 6.57
C PRO A 54 -13.03 -19.81 8.06
N LYS A 55 -13.94 -20.35 8.90
CA LYS A 55 -13.90 -20.19 10.38
C LYS A 55 -12.96 -21.17 11.08
N LEU A 56 -12.49 -22.21 10.40
CA LEU A 56 -11.60 -23.24 10.95
C LEU A 56 -10.16 -22.96 10.57
N ALA A 57 -9.25 -23.08 11.53
CA ALA A 57 -7.82 -22.81 11.33
C ALA A 57 -7.19 -23.64 10.21
N GLU A 58 -7.61 -24.90 10.07
CA GLU A 58 -7.15 -25.80 9.00
C GLU A 58 -7.63 -25.35 7.63
N ASP A 59 -8.86 -24.85 7.52
CA ASP A 59 -9.43 -24.33 6.28
C ASP A 59 -8.71 -23.09 5.81
N GLN A 60 -8.26 -22.21 6.72
CA GLN A 60 -7.48 -21.02 6.35
C GLN A 60 -6.11 -21.35 5.79
N CYS A 61 -5.40 -22.31 6.39
CA CYS A 61 -4.12 -22.78 5.89
C CYS A 61 -4.24 -23.48 4.53
N ALA A 62 -5.24 -24.31 4.36
CA ALA A 62 -5.53 -24.98 3.08
C ALA A 62 -5.87 -23.95 2.01
N TYR A 63 -6.76 -23.01 2.33
CA TYR A 63 -7.15 -21.96 1.40
C TYR A 63 -5.97 -21.07 1.00
N PHE A 64 -5.11 -20.66 1.96
CA PHE A 64 -3.88 -19.94 1.67
C PHE A 64 -2.98 -20.72 0.70
N ASN A 65 -2.72 -21.97 1.01
CA ASN A 65 -1.86 -22.83 0.19
C ASN A 65 -2.39 -22.99 -1.24
N GLU A 66 -3.70 -23.07 -1.41
CA GLU A 66 -4.34 -23.27 -2.71
C GLU A 66 -4.47 -21.98 -3.54
N HIS A 67 -4.63 -20.82 -2.90
CA HIS A 67 -5.08 -19.65 -3.61
C HIS A 67 -4.13 -18.44 -3.53
N ILE A 68 -3.35 -18.28 -2.46
CA ILE A 68 -2.56 -17.06 -2.24
C ILE A 68 -1.09 -17.30 -2.55
N GLU A 69 -0.51 -16.44 -3.37
CA GLU A 69 0.91 -16.43 -3.65
C GLU A 69 1.56 -15.19 -3.00
N LEU A 70 2.40 -15.45 -2.00
CA LEU A 70 3.27 -14.44 -1.42
C LEU A 70 4.70 -14.64 -1.88
N LYS A 71 5.39 -13.54 -2.16
CA LYS A 71 6.80 -13.52 -2.57
C LYS A 71 7.57 -12.41 -1.88
N VAL A 72 8.87 -12.60 -1.78
CA VAL A 72 9.79 -11.51 -1.47
C VAL A 72 10.01 -10.66 -2.72
N ALA A 73 9.92 -9.36 -2.57
CA ALA A 73 10.27 -8.39 -3.61
C ALA A 73 11.21 -7.33 -3.05
N VAL A 74 12.06 -6.77 -3.91
CA VAL A 74 12.97 -5.68 -3.54
C VAL A 74 12.47 -4.37 -4.14
N ILE A 75 12.26 -3.37 -3.29
CA ILE A 75 11.82 -2.03 -3.73
C ILE A 75 13.00 -1.31 -4.39
N LYS A 76 12.89 -1.01 -5.69
CA LYS A 76 13.90 -0.32 -6.49
C LYS A 76 13.75 1.19 -6.44
N SER A 77 12.52 1.66 -6.57
CA SER A 77 12.20 3.09 -6.50
C SER A 77 10.80 3.32 -5.91
N VAL A 78 10.62 4.49 -5.36
CA VAL A 78 9.36 4.95 -4.77
C VAL A 78 9.08 6.35 -5.29
N GLU A 79 7.86 6.59 -5.75
CA GLU A 79 7.39 7.89 -6.23
C GLU A 79 6.06 8.23 -5.57
N CYS A 80 5.84 9.52 -5.31
CA CYS A 80 4.53 9.98 -4.83
C CYS A 80 3.50 9.93 -5.95
N ASN A 81 2.31 9.35 -5.70
CA ASN A 81 1.23 9.41 -6.67
C ASN A 81 0.69 10.86 -6.75
N PRO A 82 0.71 11.52 -7.93
CA PRO A 82 0.28 12.91 -8.08
C PRO A 82 -1.23 13.10 -7.87
N GLN A 83 -2.02 12.04 -7.96
CA GLN A 83 -3.47 12.05 -7.78
C GLN A 83 -3.92 11.45 -6.44
N GLY A 84 -2.98 11.08 -5.57
CA GLY A 84 -3.28 10.44 -4.29
C GLY A 84 -2.30 10.82 -3.19
N ASP A 85 -2.68 11.76 -2.31
CA ASP A 85 -1.81 12.33 -1.27
C ASP A 85 -1.24 11.31 -0.27
N LYS A 86 -1.89 10.17 -0.13
CA LYS A 86 -1.48 9.09 0.78
C LYS A 86 -0.79 7.92 0.08
N LEU A 87 -0.66 7.98 -1.26
CA LEU A 87 -0.20 6.85 -2.06
C LEU A 87 1.24 7.03 -2.53
N TYR A 88 2.00 5.95 -2.41
CA TYR A 88 3.23 5.72 -3.15
C TYR A 88 2.99 4.84 -4.37
N ILE A 89 3.81 5.03 -5.38
CA ILE A 89 3.99 4.15 -6.53
C ILE A 89 5.37 3.53 -6.36
N GLU A 90 5.39 2.23 -6.17
CA GLU A 90 6.61 1.48 -5.88
C GLU A 90 6.94 0.59 -7.06
N THR A 91 8.17 0.72 -7.56
CA THR A 91 8.72 -0.19 -8.57
C THR A 91 9.57 -1.23 -7.87
N MET A 92 9.23 -2.50 -8.07
CA MET A 92 9.83 -3.62 -7.36
C MET A 92 10.36 -4.67 -8.31
N ASP A 93 11.46 -5.32 -7.90
CA ASP A 93 11.91 -6.59 -8.44
C ASP A 93 11.28 -7.73 -7.64
N ASP A 94 10.48 -8.57 -8.29
CA ASP A 94 9.86 -9.76 -7.68
C ASP A 94 10.46 -11.08 -8.18
N GLY A 95 11.64 -11.02 -8.79
CA GLY A 95 12.34 -12.17 -9.36
C GLY A 95 11.75 -12.70 -10.68
N SER A 96 10.75 -12.02 -11.26
CA SER A 96 10.14 -12.44 -12.54
C SER A 96 10.90 -11.98 -13.78
N GLY A 97 11.95 -11.16 -13.60
CA GLY A 97 12.72 -10.54 -14.69
C GLY A 97 12.10 -9.28 -15.28
N THR A 98 10.92 -8.86 -14.78
CA THR A 98 10.26 -7.61 -15.15
C THR A 98 9.87 -6.85 -13.89
N ASP A 99 10.02 -5.53 -13.94
CA ASP A 99 9.67 -4.70 -12.80
C ASP A 99 8.14 -4.70 -12.57
N ARG A 100 7.76 -4.85 -11.32
CA ARG A 100 6.37 -4.84 -10.85
C ARG A 100 6.04 -3.49 -10.26
N ILE A 101 4.90 -2.93 -10.63
CA ILE A 101 4.39 -1.71 -10.03
C ILE A 101 3.32 -2.07 -9.01
N ILE A 102 3.51 -1.59 -7.78
CA ILE A 102 2.54 -1.70 -6.69
C ILE A 102 2.25 -0.30 -6.15
N GLN A 103 1.03 -0.04 -5.74
CA GLN A 103 0.67 1.17 -5.01
C GLN A 103 0.32 0.82 -3.57
N SER A 104 0.86 1.59 -2.63
CA SER A 104 0.60 1.43 -1.20
C SER A 104 0.15 2.73 -0.53
N GLY A 105 -0.59 2.62 0.56
CA GLY A 105 -1.02 3.74 1.41
C GLY A 105 0.01 4.16 2.45
N LEU A 106 1.29 3.91 2.23
CA LEU A 106 2.34 4.05 3.24
C LEU A 106 2.88 5.47 3.43
N ARG A 107 2.57 6.38 2.53
CA ARG A 107 3.10 7.76 2.54
C ARG A 107 2.89 8.53 3.85
N PRO A 108 1.79 8.37 4.61
CA PRO A 108 1.63 9.03 5.89
C PRO A 108 2.51 8.45 7.02
N TYR A 109 3.05 7.25 6.83
CA TYR A 109 3.71 6.47 7.88
C TYR A 109 5.22 6.31 7.69
N LEU A 110 5.66 6.14 6.43
CA LEU A 110 7.04 5.84 6.06
C LEU A 110 7.54 6.80 4.98
N SER A 111 8.82 7.18 5.05
CA SER A 111 9.46 7.97 4.00
C SER A 111 9.95 7.08 2.84
N GLU A 112 10.16 7.67 1.66
CA GLU A 112 10.72 6.98 0.49
C GLU A 112 12.05 6.27 0.81
N LYS A 113 12.89 6.91 1.65
CA LYS A 113 14.19 6.37 2.06
C LYS A 113 14.09 5.13 2.93
N ASP A 114 12.99 5.01 3.69
CA ASP A 114 12.74 3.85 4.54
C ASP A 114 12.26 2.64 3.73
N LEU A 115 11.78 2.87 2.52
CA LEU A 115 11.22 1.86 1.62
C LEU A 115 12.25 1.34 0.61
N ILE A 116 13.05 2.22 -0.01
CA ILE A 116 13.98 1.86 -1.07
C ILE A 116 15.02 0.86 -0.56
N GLY A 117 15.20 -0.23 -1.31
CA GLY A 117 16.15 -1.31 -0.99
C GLY A 117 15.62 -2.34 0.01
N GLN A 118 14.41 -2.16 0.56
CA GLN A 118 13.82 -3.14 1.45
C GLN A 118 13.39 -4.41 0.70
N HIS A 119 13.62 -5.56 1.31
CA HIS A 119 13.11 -6.85 0.89
C HIS A 119 11.77 -7.09 1.57
N VAL A 120 10.70 -6.76 0.89
CA VAL A 120 9.32 -6.76 1.41
C VAL A 120 8.54 -7.98 0.96
N ILE A 121 7.49 -8.31 1.68
CA ILE A 121 6.56 -9.37 1.30
C ILE A 121 5.42 -8.77 0.50
N ILE A 122 5.13 -9.37 -0.65
CA ILE A 122 4.03 -8.95 -1.52
C ILE A 122 3.08 -10.11 -1.83
N ALA A 123 1.80 -9.77 -2.00
CA ALA A 123 0.83 -10.67 -2.63
C ALA A 123 0.95 -10.50 -4.16
N SER A 124 1.54 -11.51 -4.83
CA SER A 124 1.98 -11.40 -6.22
C SER A 124 0.92 -11.83 -7.23
N ASN A 125 -0.05 -12.66 -6.84
CA ASN A 125 -1.10 -13.16 -7.73
C ASN A 125 -2.45 -12.43 -7.59
N LEU A 126 -2.47 -11.24 -6.98
CA LEU A 126 -3.67 -10.40 -6.99
C LEU A 126 -3.99 -9.89 -8.40
N ALA A 127 -5.28 -9.83 -8.70
CA ALA A 127 -5.77 -9.21 -9.93
C ALA A 127 -5.36 -7.72 -9.96
N PRO A 128 -4.85 -7.21 -11.08
CA PRO A 128 -4.45 -5.81 -11.19
C PRO A 128 -5.61 -4.87 -10.88
N ARG A 129 -5.33 -3.82 -10.11
CA ARG A 129 -6.31 -2.80 -9.76
C ARG A 129 -5.82 -1.40 -10.10
N LYS A 130 -6.62 -0.66 -10.85
CA LYS A 130 -6.32 0.74 -11.15
C LYS A 130 -6.74 1.63 -9.97
N MET A 131 -5.78 2.35 -9.40
CA MET A 131 -5.99 3.31 -8.32
C MET A 131 -5.38 4.66 -8.71
N LYS A 132 -6.15 5.74 -8.62
CA LYS A 132 -5.67 7.09 -8.91
C LYS A 132 -4.77 7.17 -10.16
N GLY A 133 -5.26 6.63 -11.28
CA GLY A 133 -4.58 6.70 -12.58
C GLY A 133 -3.52 5.63 -12.86
N VAL A 134 -2.98 4.96 -11.86
CA VAL A 134 -1.92 3.95 -11.99
C VAL A 134 -2.46 2.55 -11.70
N GLU A 135 -1.99 1.54 -12.43
CA GLU A 135 -2.35 0.14 -12.22
C GLU A 135 -1.40 -0.51 -11.20
N SER A 136 -1.93 -0.94 -10.05
CA SER A 136 -1.22 -1.76 -9.07
C SER A 136 -1.36 -3.23 -9.42
N ARG A 137 -0.24 -3.95 -9.45
CA ARG A 137 -0.16 -5.37 -9.83
C ARG A 137 0.21 -6.28 -8.66
N GLY A 138 -0.34 -5.99 -7.51
CA GLY A 138 -0.10 -6.72 -6.27
C GLY A 138 -0.40 -5.86 -5.07
N MET A 139 -0.05 -6.36 -3.90
CA MET A 139 -0.20 -5.67 -2.62
C MET A 139 1.02 -5.91 -1.76
N LEU A 140 1.60 -4.86 -1.22
CA LEU A 140 2.66 -4.92 -0.23
C LEU A 140 2.03 -5.22 1.13
N LEU A 141 2.60 -6.14 1.89
CA LEU A 141 2.09 -6.52 3.21
C LEU A 141 2.80 -5.75 4.32
N ALA A 142 1.99 -5.21 5.21
CA ALA A 142 2.44 -4.47 6.37
C ALA A 142 1.59 -4.81 7.60
N ALA A 143 2.10 -4.57 8.78
CA ALA A 143 1.41 -4.76 10.03
C ALA A 143 1.04 -3.41 10.63
N ASP A 144 -0.24 -3.22 10.95
CA ASP A 144 -0.74 -2.01 11.59
C ASP A 144 -0.63 -2.15 13.11
N TYR A 145 0.02 -1.21 13.77
CA TYR A 145 0.14 -1.20 15.22
C TYR A 145 -0.06 0.20 15.80
N THR A 146 -0.33 0.28 17.09
CA THR A 146 -0.48 1.55 17.78
C THR A 146 0.70 1.78 18.73
N GLU A 147 1.36 2.92 18.57
CA GLU A 147 2.43 3.36 19.47
C GLU A 147 2.10 4.76 20.02
N ASN A 148 2.05 4.89 21.35
CA ASN A 148 1.72 6.16 22.02
C ASN A 148 0.40 6.80 21.55
N GLY A 149 -0.63 5.97 21.27
CA GLY A 149 -1.93 6.40 20.77
C GLY A 149 -1.95 6.86 19.31
N LYS A 150 -0.88 6.61 18.56
CA LYS A 150 -0.80 6.91 17.13
C LYS A 150 -0.71 5.63 16.32
N GLU A 151 -1.45 5.59 15.22
CA GLU A 151 -1.35 4.52 14.24
C GLU A 151 0.02 4.55 13.58
N LYS A 152 0.62 3.40 13.48
CA LYS A 152 1.93 3.14 12.86
C LYS A 152 1.83 1.90 12.00
N VAL A 153 2.75 1.81 11.06
CA VAL A 153 2.86 0.67 10.15
C VAL A 153 4.28 0.12 10.19
N GLU A 154 4.41 -1.19 10.23
CA GLU A 154 5.69 -1.90 10.10
C GLU A 154 5.62 -2.83 8.89
N LEU A 155 6.60 -2.72 7.99
CA LEU A 155 6.69 -3.59 6.80
C LEU A 155 7.02 -5.02 7.21
N LEU A 156 6.38 -5.98 6.55
CA LEU A 156 6.85 -7.35 6.60
C LEU A 156 8.07 -7.49 5.69
N THR A 157 9.22 -7.80 6.28
CA THR A 157 10.50 -7.86 5.56
C THR A 157 11.19 -9.21 5.73
N ALA A 158 11.96 -9.59 4.69
CA ALA A 158 12.81 -10.77 4.69
C ALA A 158 14.19 -10.45 4.07
N PRO A 159 15.05 -9.66 4.75
CA PRO A 159 16.31 -9.17 4.17
C PRO A 159 17.31 -10.28 3.84
N TRP A 160 17.12 -11.49 4.37
CA TRP A 160 17.94 -12.67 4.06
C TRP A 160 17.53 -13.40 2.78
N ALA A 161 16.34 -13.11 2.22
CA ALA A 161 15.79 -13.82 1.09
C ALA A 161 15.90 -12.97 -0.18
N PRO A 162 16.37 -13.51 -1.32
CA PRO A 162 16.42 -12.78 -2.58
C PRO A 162 14.99 -12.52 -3.14
N ALA A 163 14.89 -11.57 -4.07
CA ALA A 163 13.68 -11.32 -4.82
C ALA A 163 13.17 -12.60 -5.50
N GLY A 164 11.87 -12.82 -5.50
CA GLY A 164 11.23 -14.00 -6.04
C GLY A 164 11.14 -15.19 -5.08
N THR A 165 11.78 -15.13 -3.90
CA THR A 165 11.66 -16.20 -2.90
C THR A 165 10.20 -16.36 -2.49
N PRO A 166 9.61 -17.58 -2.58
CA PRO A 166 8.25 -17.81 -2.14
C PRO A 166 8.14 -17.67 -0.61
N VAL A 167 7.01 -17.16 -0.18
CA VAL A 167 6.64 -17.11 1.24
C VAL A 167 5.53 -18.11 1.47
N VAL A 168 5.79 -19.08 2.33
CA VAL A 168 4.92 -20.24 2.57
C VAL A 168 4.67 -20.42 4.05
N LEU A 169 3.69 -21.24 4.39
CA LEU A 169 3.49 -21.70 5.75
C LEU A 169 4.60 -22.67 6.16
N GLU A 170 4.99 -22.62 7.42
CA GLU A 170 5.99 -23.53 8.01
C GLU A 170 5.62 -25.00 7.73
N GLY A 171 6.55 -25.70 7.08
CA GLY A 171 6.38 -27.11 6.68
C GLY A 171 5.61 -27.31 5.37
N ALA A 172 5.21 -26.25 4.68
CA ALA A 172 4.60 -26.36 3.35
C ALA A 172 5.67 -26.47 2.25
N ASP A 173 5.26 -27.07 1.11
CA ASP A 173 6.11 -27.17 -0.07
C ASP A 173 6.19 -25.80 -0.80
N GLU A 174 7.42 -25.31 -0.98
CA GLU A 174 7.69 -24.04 -1.69
C GLU A 174 7.44 -24.14 -3.20
N SER A 175 7.34 -25.34 -3.76
CA SER A 175 7.14 -25.59 -5.20
C SER A 175 5.68 -25.59 -5.64
N PHE A 176 4.74 -25.38 -4.73
CA PHE A 176 3.31 -25.44 -5.06
C PHE A 176 2.91 -24.36 -6.06
N GLN A 177 2.24 -24.77 -7.15
CA GLN A 177 1.73 -23.86 -8.16
C GLN A 177 0.44 -23.18 -7.67
N LYS A 178 0.47 -21.86 -7.63
CA LYS A 178 -0.68 -21.05 -7.25
C LYS A 178 -1.52 -20.67 -8.48
N PRO A 179 -2.81 -20.34 -8.29
CA PRO A 179 -3.64 -19.85 -9.37
C PRO A 179 -3.06 -18.55 -9.96
N ALA A 180 -3.29 -18.34 -11.25
CA ALA A 180 -2.72 -17.22 -11.98
C ALA A 180 -3.10 -15.86 -11.37
N LYS A 181 -4.36 -15.70 -10.95
CA LYS A 181 -4.85 -14.46 -10.31
C LYS A 181 -6.04 -14.72 -9.40
N ILE A 182 -6.12 -13.95 -8.32
CA ILE A 182 -7.26 -13.93 -7.39
C ILE A 182 -7.74 -12.49 -7.15
N ASP A 183 -9.00 -12.34 -6.82
CA ASP A 183 -9.57 -11.06 -6.42
C ASP A 183 -9.22 -10.75 -4.96
N ILE A 184 -9.17 -9.45 -4.63
CA ILE A 184 -8.90 -8.98 -3.27
C ILE A 184 -9.88 -9.55 -2.23
N GLU A 185 -11.15 -9.75 -2.59
CA GLU A 185 -12.17 -10.34 -1.72
C GLU A 185 -11.83 -11.79 -1.32
N LYS A 186 -11.20 -12.52 -2.23
CA LYS A 186 -10.72 -13.89 -1.94
C LYS A 186 -9.46 -13.86 -1.08
N PHE A 187 -8.58 -12.90 -1.32
CA PHE A 187 -7.39 -12.69 -0.50
C PHE A 187 -7.76 -12.38 0.97
N CYS A 188 -8.69 -11.47 1.19
CA CYS A 188 -9.15 -11.08 2.52
C CYS A 188 -9.91 -12.18 3.31
N LYS A 189 -10.13 -13.36 2.71
CA LYS A 189 -10.70 -14.51 3.45
C LYS A 189 -9.70 -15.14 4.41
N VAL A 190 -8.42 -14.95 4.18
CA VAL A 190 -7.35 -15.44 5.06
C VAL A 190 -6.98 -14.37 6.05
N GLU A 191 -7.10 -14.67 7.33
CA GLU A 191 -6.67 -13.79 8.40
C GLU A 191 -5.18 -13.98 8.65
N MET A 192 -4.39 -13.01 8.19
CA MET A 192 -2.96 -12.94 8.48
C MET A 192 -2.74 -12.04 9.69
N ARG A 193 -1.97 -12.51 10.66
CA ARG A 193 -1.72 -11.77 11.91
C ARG A 193 -0.27 -11.84 12.33
N ILE A 194 0.17 -10.83 13.04
CA ILE A 194 1.39 -10.89 13.84
C ILE A 194 1.01 -11.40 15.23
N LYS A 195 1.66 -12.46 15.67
CA LYS A 195 1.57 -12.97 17.04
C LYS A 195 2.96 -13.37 17.50
N ASP A 196 3.32 -12.98 18.72
CA ASP A 196 4.66 -13.18 19.27
C ASP A 196 5.74 -12.69 18.31
N PHE A 197 5.54 -11.47 17.74
CA PHE A 197 6.40 -10.84 16.74
C PHE A 197 6.64 -11.68 15.48
N THR A 198 5.77 -12.61 15.16
CA THR A 198 5.90 -13.51 14.00
C THR A 198 4.63 -13.47 13.16
N ALA A 199 4.80 -13.36 11.83
CA ALA A 199 3.68 -13.43 10.89
C ALA A 199 3.11 -14.84 10.84
N GLN A 200 1.81 -14.99 11.01
CA GLN A 200 1.12 -16.27 11.14
C GLN A 200 -0.23 -16.27 10.43
N ILE A 201 -0.65 -17.45 10.00
CA ILE A 201 -2.01 -17.76 9.56
C ILE A 201 -2.50 -18.93 10.39
N ALA A 202 -3.58 -18.75 11.16
CA ALA A 202 -4.16 -19.78 12.00
C ALA A 202 -3.14 -20.53 12.90
N GLY A 203 -2.15 -19.79 13.42
CA GLY A 203 -1.11 -20.32 14.30
C GLY A 203 0.09 -20.96 13.61
N LYS A 204 0.08 -21.10 12.27
CA LYS A 204 1.26 -21.53 11.50
C LYS A 204 2.05 -20.32 11.03
N LYS A 205 3.37 -20.36 11.20
CA LYS A 205 4.25 -19.27 10.82
C LYS A 205 4.39 -19.12 9.32
N LEU A 206 4.48 -17.89 8.84
CA LEU A 206 4.93 -17.57 7.48
C LEU A 206 6.47 -17.59 7.45
N THR A 207 7.03 -18.26 6.46
CA THR A 207 8.48 -18.44 6.28
C THR A 207 8.92 -18.05 4.87
N ALA A 208 10.11 -17.49 4.74
CA ALA A 208 10.80 -17.27 3.48
C ALA A 208 12.20 -17.89 3.58
N ALA A 209 12.60 -18.73 2.62
CA ALA A 209 13.85 -19.50 2.67
C ALA A 209 14.04 -20.20 4.03
N SER A 210 12.99 -20.88 4.50
CA SER A 210 12.92 -21.64 5.76
C SER A 210 13.12 -20.82 7.05
N LYS A 211 13.13 -19.47 6.97
CA LYS A 211 13.20 -18.60 8.15
C LYS A 211 11.87 -17.89 8.37
N PRO A 212 11.39 -17.78 9.64
CA PRO A 212 10.14 -17.11 9.93
C PRO A 212 10.23 -15.60 9.63
N ILE A 213 9.13 -15.04 9.15
CA ILE A 213 8.97 -13.61 8.95
C ILE A 213 8.60 -12.99 10.29
N THR A 214 9.43 -12.07 10.78
CA THR A 214 9.28 -11.46 12.10
C THR A 214 9.20 -9.95 12.00
N THR A 215 8.51 -9.36 12.95
CA THR A 215 8.43 -7.92 13.19
C THR A 215 9.23 -7.55 14.44
N THR A 216 9.50 -6.27 14.61
CA THR A 216 10.26 -5.76 15.77
C THR A 216 9.41 -4.91 16.71
N LYS A 217 8.37 -4.29 16.20
CA LYS A 217 7.51 -3.34 16.91
C LYS A 217 6.07 -3.80 16.99
N SER A 218 5.56 -4.35 15.90
CA SER A 218 4.17 -4.81 15.81
C SER A 218 4.01 -6.19 16.42
N ASN A 219 3.02 -6.33 17.32
CA ASN A 219 2.63 -7.58 17.93
C ASN A 219 1.12 -7.59 18.15
N ASP A 220 0.50 -8.78 18.10
CA ASP A 220 -0.95 -8.99 18.25
C ASP A 220 -1.82 -8.10 17.35
N CYS A 221 -1.40 -7.90 16.10
CA CYS A 221 -2.05 -7.05 15.13
C CYS A 221 -2.37 -7.78 13.81
N GLU A 222 -3.21 -7.16 12.98
CA GLU A 222 -3.54 -7.68 11.66
C GLU A 222 -2.45 -7.28 10.64
N ILE A 223 -2.28 -8.11 9.61
CA ILE A 223 -1.45 -7.83 8.44
C ILE A 223 -2.38 -7.40 7.30
N CYS A 224 -2.10 -6.23 6.72
CA CYS A 224 -2.82 -5.64 5.59
C CYS A 224 -1.97 -5.58 4.34
#